data_8669f7cb18cbb9710539371700c2abd0
#
_entry.id   8669f7cb18cbb9710539371700c2abd0
#
_cell.length_a   1.000
_cell.length_b   1.000
_cell.length_c   1.000
_cell.angle_alpha   90.00
_cell.angle_beta   90.00
_cell.angle_gamma   90.00
#
_symmetry.space_group_name_H-M   'P 1'
#
loop_
_entity.id
_entity.type
_entity.pdbx_description
1 polymer ?
#
loop_
_entity_poly.entity_id
_entity_poly.type
_entity_poly.pdbx_seq_one_letter_code
_entity_poly.pdbx_strand_id
1 'polypeptide(L)'
;MKYFRLIWTGLWRKKVRTIFTMLSIIVAFLLFGMLQGIDTTFKQLVNQGRLNVLVTQNPAGLPLPLADLSQIQAVHGVTRVTYRALFIGDYQSLRNIMIVLPIDPDNFFAENPQFSVSQRNRDVFLHTRTGMLVMKSVAERLGWKVGDRIPIQALNARKKDGTATWTFDFVGTFDIPNSPASEQPILLMNYDYFDTGRATDTGTVQLYQETIADASQAATIGNSIDNLFANSPNRTHTETERASAQSQLAQLGDLDFFVEAIVAAAFATLLLLTGTTLMQAYRERIREFAVMKTIGFTDRTISVLVLSEAILLTLGSALVGLLIARALLPAIGSALSRYGLPGLELPGIVLGVGVGFAVLLALVSAVPAALRAERLSIVDALAMR
;
A
#
# COMPACT_ATOMS: atom_id res chain seq x y z
N MET A 1 32.54 -25.02 3.49
CA MET A 1 32.59 -24.41 4.84
C MET A 1 34.00 -24.21 5.43
N LYS A 2 35.09 -24.62 4.73
CA LYS A 2 36.48 -24.50 5.24
C LYS A 2 36.91 -23.04 5.60
N TYR A 3 36.37 -22.03 4.94
CA TYR A 3 36.82 -20.63 5.08
C TYR A 3 35.86 -19.72 5.88
N PHE A 4 34.73 -20.24 6.37
CA PHE A 4 33.73 -19.43 7.10
C PHE A 4 34.32 -18.76 8.36
N ARG A 5 35.19 -19.47 9.09
CA ARG A 5 35.85 -18.91 10.27
C ARG A 5 36.79 -17.75 9.95
N LEU A 6 37.45 -17.80 8.78
CA LEU A 6 38.31 -16.71 8.28
C LEU A 6 37.48 -15.48 7.89
N ILE A 7 36.34 -15.68 7.23
CA ILE A 7 35.43 -14.60 6.84
C ILE A 7 34.88 -13.92 8.09
N TRP A 8 34.39 -14.72 9.05
CA TRP A 8 33.80 -14.22 10.28
C TRP A 8 34.80 -13.42 11.13
N THR A 9 36.01 -13.93 11.32
CA THR A 9 37.07 -13.21 12.06
C THR A 9 37.53 -11.95 11.32
N GLY A 10 37.54 -11.96 9.98
CA GLY A 10 37.84 -10.79 9.14
C GLY A 10 36.82 -9.67 9.34
N LEU A 11 35.55 -10.00 9.31
CA LEU A 11 34.44 -9.03 9.50
C LEU A 11 34.49 -8.35 10.89
N TRP A 12 34.76 -9.12 11.94
CA TRP A 12 34.74 -8.60 13.32
C TRP A 12 36.05 -7.98 13.82
N ARG A 13 37.05 -7.85 12.97
CA ARG A 13 38.34 -7.27 13.36
C ARG A 13 38.24 -5.77 13.71
N LYS A 14 37.47 -4.98 12.94
CA LYS A 14 37.13 -3.59 13.23
C LYS A 14 35.64 -3.44 13.48
N LYS A 15 35.23 -3.83 14.68
CA LYS A 15 33.81 -3.91 15.10
C LYS A 15 33.02 -2.64 14.82
N VAL A 16 33.57 -1.49 15.14
CA VAL A 16 32.90 -0.19 14.96
C VAL A 16 32.52 0.04 13.50
N ARG A 17 33.47 -0.11 12.58
CA ARG A 17 33.25 0.07 11.15
C ARG A 17 32.20 -0.91 10.63
N THR A 18 32.35 -2.20 10.96
CA THR A 18 31.42 -3.24 10.51
C THR A 18 30.01 -2.98 11.01
N ILE A 19 29.85 -2.62 12.29
CA ILE A 19 28.55 -2.29 12.87
C ILE A 19 27.90 -1.09 12.15
N PHE A 20 28.64 0.00 11.94
CA PHE A 20 28.09 1.16 11.23
C PHE A 20 27.72 0.85 9.77
N THR A 21 28.55 0.07 9.07
CA THR A 21 28.21 -0.37 7.71
C THR A 21 26.97 -1.27 7.69
N MET A 22 26.89 -2.24 8.60
CA MET A 22 25.70 -3.09 8.76
C MET A 22 24.46 -2.23 9.06
N LEU A 23 24.56 -1.30 10.00
CA LEU A 23 23.44 -0.42 10.37
C LEU A 23 22.96 0.42 9.19
N SER A 24 23.90 1.00 8.42
CA SER A 24 23.55 1.77 7.22
C SER A 24 22.82 0.93 6.18
N ILE A 25 23.25 -0.31 5.95
CA ILE A 25 22.57 -1.25 5.04
C ILE A 25 21.21 -1.64 5.59
N ILE A 26 21.11 -1.94 6.88
CA ILE A 26 19.83 -2.28 7.55
C ILE A 26 18.82 -1.15 7.36
N VAL A 27 19.21 0.11 7.66
CA VAL A 27 18.31 1.27 7.54
C VAL A 27 17.87 1.49 6.10
N ALA A 28 18.76 1.35 5.14
CA ALA A 28 18.42 1.56 3.73
C ALA A 28 17.48 0.44 3.19
N PHE A 29 17.71 -0.82 3.56
CA PHE A 29 16.81 -1.92 3.18
C PHE A 29 15.49 -1.89 3.95
N LEU A 30 15.47 -1.35 5.17
CA LEU A 30 14.25 -1.04 5.89
C LEU A 30 13.44 0.03 5.14
N LEU A 31 14.06 1.14 4.75
CA LEU A 31 13.41 2.19 3.94
C LEU A 31 12.91 1.65 2.61
N PHE A 32 13.74 0.87 1.90
CA PHE A 32 13.31 0.18 0.67
C PHE A 32 12.06 -0.67 0.90
N GLY A 33 12.07 -1.52 1.92
CA GLY A 33 10.93 -2.37 2.26
C GLY A 33 9.67 -1.56 2.61
N MET A 34 9.82 -0.48 3.36
CA MET A 34 8.68 0.39 3.71
C MET A 34 8.09 1.09 2.50
N LEU A 35 8.92 1.71 1.65
CA LEU A 35 8.48 2.41 0.45
C LEU A 35 7.81 1.45 -0.54
N GLN A 36 8.43 0.30 -0.80
CA GLN A 36 7.86 -0.72 -1.68
C GLN A 36 6.59 -1.37 -1.12
N GLY A 37 6.48 -1.49 0.20
CA GLY A 37 5.27 -1.98 0.85
C GLY A 37 4.10 -1.00 0.69
N ILE A 38 4.34 0.29 0.82
CA ILE A 38 3.35 1.34 0.55
C ILE A 38 2.93 1.32 -0.92
N ASP A 39 3.89 1.39 -1.84
CA ASP A 39 3.66 1.39 -3.28
C ASP A 39 2.84 0.17 -3.73
N THR A 40 3.24 -1.03 -3.31
CA THR A 40 2.53 -2.26 -3.65
C THR A 40 1.12 -2.32 -3.09
N THR A 41 0.88 -1.75 -1.90
CA THR A 41 -0.47 -1.66 -1.31
C THR A 41 -1.38 -0.79 -2.17
N PHE A 42 -0.92 0.38 -2.59
CA PHE A 42 -1.70 1.26 -3.47
C PHE A 42 -1.94 0.62 -4.85
N LYS A 43 -0.92 0.02 -5.46
CA LYS A 43 -1.07 -0.73 -6.72
C LYS A 43 -2.06 -1.90 -6.60
N GLN A 44 -2.10 -2.56 -5.45
CA GLN A 44 -3.07 -3.62 -5.19
C GLN A 44 -4.51 -3.08 -5.13
N LEU A 45 -4.74 -1.92 -4.49
CA LEU A 45 -6.05 -1.26 -4.48
C LEU A 45 -6.52 -0.92 -5.90
N VAL A 46 -5.65 -0.33 -6.72
CA VAL A 46 -5.96 -0.04 -8.13
C VAL A 46 -6.28 -1.32 -8.90
N ASN A 47 -5.48 -2.38 -8.71
CA ASN A 47 -5.65 -3.63 -9.43
C ASN A 47 -6.90 -4.43 -9.01
N GLN A 48 -7.47 -4.14 -7.84
CA GLN A 48 -8.76 -4.69 -7.42
C GLN A 48 -9.94 -4.03 -8.14
N GLY A 49 -9.75 -2.84 -8.71
CA GLY A 49 -10.77 -2.17 -9.52
C GLY A 49 -11.15 -2.99 -10.75
N ARG A 50 -12.44 -3.11 -10.99
CA ARG A 50 -13.03 -3.92 -12.06
C ARG A 50 -13.06 -3.14 -13.37
N LEU A 51 -12.82 -3.84 -14.49
CA LEU A 51 -12.85 -3.25 -15.83
C LEU A 51 -14.25 -3.18 -16.43
N ASN A 52 -15.15 -4.05 -15.98
CA ASN A 52 -16.55 -4.11 -16.43
C ASN A 52 -17.48 -3.29 -15.51
N VAL A 53 -16.95 -2.46 -14.65
CA VAL A 53 -17.68 -1.56 -13.78
C VAL A 53 -17.19 -0.15 -14.05
N LEU A 54 -18.12 0.73 -14.37
CA LEU A 54 -17.89 2.16 -14.51
C LEU A 54 -18.23 2.87 -13.21
N VAL A 55 -17.60 4.00 -12.99
CA VAL A 55 -17.86 4.92 -11.90
C VAL A 55 -18.11 6.30 -12.51
N THR A 56 -19.32 6.78 -12.32
CA THR A 56 -19.73 8.12 -12.76
C THR A 56 -19.75 9.05 -11.56
N GLN A 57 -18.95 10.11 -11.62
CA GLN A 57 -18.85 11.10 -10.56
C GLN A 57 -18.71 12.51 -11.16
N ASN A 58 -18.93 13.53 -10.34
CA ASN A 58 -18.65 14.90 -10.75
C ASN A 58 -17.14 15.18 -10.65
N PRO A 59 -16.48 15.69 -11.71
CA PRO A 59 -15.03 15.96 -11.68
C PRO A 59 -14.59 16.99 -10.63
N ALA A 60 -15.52 17.85 -10.17
CA ALA A 60 -15.26 18.79 -9.08
C ALA A 60 -15.58 18.21 -7.69
N GLY A 61 -15.95 16.93 -7.59
CA GLY A 61 -16.31 16.27 -6.33
C GLY A 61 -17.67 16.67 -5.76
N LEU A 62 -18.50 17.38 -6.54
CA LEU A 62 -19.85 17.77 -6.14
C LEU A 62 -20.81 16.57 -6.21
N PRO A 63 -21.86 16.55 -5.40
CA PRO A 63 -22.85 15.49 -5.48
C PRO A 63 -23.66 15.57 -6.77
N LEU A 64 -24.08 14.42 -7.30
CA LEU A 64 -24.91 14.27 -8.50
C LEU A 64 -26.37 14.05 -8.11
N PRO A 65 -27.36 14.56 -8.87
CA PRO A 65 -28.77 14.33 -8.61
C PRO A 65 -29.13 12.84 -8.70
N LEU A 66 -29.85 12.29 -7.72
CA LEU A 66 -30.34 10.91 -7.78
C LEU A 66 -31.33 10.68 -8.95
N ALA A 67 -31.95 11.76 -9.43
CA ALA A 67 -32.86 11.71 -10.58
C ALA A 67 -32.17 11.28 -11.89
N ASP A 68 -30.85 11.42 -12.00
CA ASP A 68 -30.07 11.04 -13.18
C ASP A 68 -29.95 9.50 -13.32
N LEU A 69 -30.24 8.74 -12.25
CA LEU A 69 -30.18 7.27 -12.22
C LEU A 69 -30.91 6.62 -13.39
N SER A 70 -32.13 7.07 -13.69
CA SER A 70 -32.97 6.48 -14.75
C SER A 70 -32.38 6.74 -16.14
N GLN A 71 -31.75 7.88 -16.36
CA GLN A 71 -31.09 8.21 -17.63
C GLN A 71 -29.83 7.38 -17.83
N ILE A 72 -29.02 7.20 -16.78
CA ILE A 72 -27.81 6.38 -16.81
C ILE A 72 -28.19 4.92 -17.07
N GLN A 73 -29.23 4.42 -16.39
CA GLN A 73 -29.70 3.04 -16.55
C GLN A 73 -30.23 2.75 -17.96
N ALA A 74 -30.72 3.75 -18.68
CA ALA A 74 -31.23 3.63 -20.04
C ALA A 74 -30.11 3.59 -21.10
N VAL A 75 -28.85 3.84 -20.75
CA VAL A 75 -27.73 3.83 -21.70
C VAL A 75 -27.46 2.41 -22.18
N HIS A 76 -27.40 2.25 -23.51
CA HIS A 76 -27.14 0.95 -24.11
C HIS A 76 -25.80 0.35 -23.65
N GLY A 77 -25.83 -0.90 -23.21
CA GLY A 77 -24.65 -1.60 -22.66
C GLY A 77 -24.53 -1.54 -21.14
N VAL A 78 -25.26 -0.65 -20.46
CA VAL A 78 -25.40 -0.68 -19.01
C VAL A 78 -26.40 -1.76 -18.61
N THR A 79 -26.00 -2.64 -17.72
CA THR A 79 -26.83 -3.77 -17.27
C THR A 79 -27.48 -3.50 -15.92
N ARG A 80 -26.76 -2.87 -15.02
CA ARG A 80 -27.24 -2.47 -13.69
C ARG A 80 -26.53 -1.21 -13.23
N VAL A 81 -27.20 -0.46 -12.40
CA VAL A 81 -26.67 0.73 -11.75
C VAL A 81 -26.96 0.69 -10.26
N THR A 82 -25.99 1.02 -9.46
CA THR A 82 -26.16 1.31 -8.04
C THR A 82 -25.54 2.66 -7.72
N TYR A 83 -25.82 3.18 -6.55
CA TYR A 83 -25.31 4.47 -6.13
C TYR A 83 -24.89 4.47 -4.66
N ARG A 84 -24.06 5.42 -4.33
CA ARG A 84 -23.69 5.68 -2.93
C ARG A 84 -23.42 7.16 -2.68
N ALA A 85 -23.67 7.56 -1.46
CA ALA A 85 -23.18 8.82 -0.92
C ALA A 85 -22.00 8.54 0.02
N LEU A 86 -21.41 9.60 0.54
CA LEU A 86 -20.30 9.54 1.46
C LEU A 86 -20.44 10.65 2.49
N PHE A 87 -20.28 10.32 3.76
CA PHE A 87 -19.90 11.32 4.74
C PHE A 87 -18.82 10.77 5.69
N ILE A 88 -18.07 11.70 6.26
CA ILE A 88 -17.05 11.38 7.25
C ILE A 88 -17.59 11.79 8.60
N GLY A 89 -17.44 10.92 9.58
CA GLY A 89 -17.79 11.19 10.96
C GLY A 89 -16.73 10.67 11.92
N ASP A 90 -16.94 10.89 13.20
CA ASP A 90 -16.12 10.31 14.24
C ASP A 90 -16.97 9.64 15.33
N TYR A 91 -16.38 8.67 16.00
CA TYR A 91 -16.96 8.02 17.16
C TYR A 91 -16.24 8.45 18.43
N GLN A 92 -16.93 9.24 19.26
CA GLN A 92 -16.44 9.77 20.55
C GLN A 92 -15.22 10.69 20.47
N SER A 93 -14.39 10.61 19.44
CA SER A 93 -13.22 11.47 19.26
C SER A 93 -12.72 11.43 17.82
N LEU A 94 -12.05 12.50 17.39
CA LEU A 94 -11.37 12.59 16.07
C LEU A 94 -10.26 11.55 15.85
N ARG A 95 -9.93 10.74 16.86
CA ARG A 95 -9.03 9.58 16.70
C ARG A 95 -9.72 8.36 16.11
N ASN A 96 -11.05 8.32 16.13
CA ASN A 96 -11.87 7.24 15.58
C ASN A 96 -12.68 7.80 14.41
N ILE A 97 -12.01 8.16 13.33
CA ILE A 97 -12.67 8.61 12.10
C ILE A 97 -13.40 7.41 11.48
N MET A 98 -14.62 7.65 11.00
CA MET A 98 -15.49 6.68 10.33
C MET A 98 -15.83 7.18 8.93
N ILE A 99 -15.69 6.29 7.96
CA ILE A 99 -16.15 6.50 6.58
C ILE A 99 -17.52 5.88 6.50
N VAL A 100 -18.54 6.71 6.42
CA VAL A 100 -19.93 6.22 6.34
C VAL A 100 -20.41 6.29 4.91
N LEU A 101 -20.83 5.16 4.38
CA LEU A 101 -21.35 5.01 3.03
C LEU A 101 -22.86 4.77 3.07
N PRO A 102 -23.67 5.79 2.82
CA PRO A 102 -25.07 5.62 2.48
C PRO A 102 -25.18 4.91 1.12
N ILE A 103 -25.70 3.69 1.09
CA ILE A 103 -25.75 2.83 -0.09
C ILE A 103 -27.19 2.57 -0.55
N ASP A 104 -27.34 2.25 -1.84
CA ASP A 104 -28.54 1.66 -2.40
C ASP A 104 -28.78 0.28 -1.76
N PRO A 105 -29.77 0.10 -0.90
CA PRO A 105 -29.92 -1.14 -0.14
C PRO A 105 -30.23 -2.33 -1.04
N ASP A 106 -30.93 -2.13 -2.16
CA ASP A 106 -31.44 -3.19 -3.02
C ASP A 106 -30.34 -3.76 -3.93
N ASN A 107 -29.54 -2.90 -4.55
CA ASN A 107 -28.61 -3.30 -5.61
C ASN A 107 -27.14 -3.35 -5.15
N PHE A 108 -26.76 -2.63 -4.09
CA PHE A 108 -25.35 -2.47 -3.71
C PHE A 108 -24.61 -3.79 -3.54
N PHE A 109 -25.15 -4.75 -2.81
CA PHE A 109 -24.47 -6.03 -2.54
C PHE A 109 -24.39 -6.94 -3.76
N ALA A 110 -25.35 -6.83 -4.67
CA ALA A 110 -25.31 -7.58 -5.93
C ALA A 110 -24.19 -7.05 -6.86
N GLU A 111 -24.00 -5.73 -6.84
CA GLU A 111 -22.98 -5.05 -7.64
C GLU A 111 -21.60 -5.06 -6.98
N ASN A 112 -21.53 -5.29 -5.67
CA ASN A 112 -20.30 -5.26 -4.90
C ASN A 112 -20.07 -6.57 -4.12
N PRO A 113 -19.83 -7.70 -4.82
CA PRO A 113 -19.67 -9.03 -4.20
C PRO A 113 -18.43 -9.13 -3.30
N GLN A 114 -17.48 -8.20 -3.41
CA GLN A 114 -16.32 -8.10 -2.52
C GLN A 114 -16.71 -7.73 -1.08
N PHE A 115 -17.87 -7.10 -0.87
CA PHE A 115 -18.42 -6.86 0.47
C PHE A 115 -19.11 -8.14 0.97
N SER A 116 -18.35 -8.97 1.66
CA SER A 116 -18.85 -10.23 2.23
C SER A 116 -19.74 -9.95 3.43
N VAL A 117 -21.02 -10.21 3.30
CA VAL A 117 -22.04 -10.07 4.35
C VAL A 117 -22.86 -11.35 4.45
N SER A 118 -23.18 -11.82 5.65
CA SER A 118 -24.05 -12.97 5.83
C SER A 118 -25.48 -12.65 5.36
N GLN A 119 -26.18 -13.64 4.80
CA GLN A 119 -27.56 -13.46 4.33
C GLN A 119 -28.45 -12.87 5.44
N ARG A 120 -28.32 -13.40 6.66
CA ARG A 120 -29.07 -12.90 7.82
C ARG A 120 -28.83 -11.40 8.08
N ASN A 121 -27.55 -10.97 8.07
CA ASN A 121 -27.21 -9.57 8.34
C ASN A 121 -27.73 -8.66 7.21
N ARG A 122 -27.66 -9.14 5.97
CA ARG A 122 -28.21 -8.43 4.81
C ARG A 122 -29.73 -8.26 4.94
N ASP A 123 -30.46 -9.33 5.28
CA ASP A 123 -31.91 -9.28 5.41
C ASP A 123 -32.34 -8.32 6.54
N VAL A 124 -31.66 -8.35 7.68
CA VAL A 124 -31.93 -7.41 8.79
C VAL A 124 -31.63 -5.98 8.37
N PHE A 125 -30.52 -5.74 7.66
CA PHE A 125 -30.14 -4.42 7.16
C PHE A 125 -31.19 -3.84 6.20
N LEU A 126 -31.69 -4.64 5.26
CA LEU A 126 -32.72 -4.22 4.30
C LEU A 126 -34.03 -3.80 4.99
N HIS A 127 -34.39 -4.47 6.08
CA HIS A 127 -35.64 -4.20 6.80
C HIS A 127 -35.50 -3.19 7.95
N THR A 128 -34.28 -2.73 8.24
CA THR A 128 -34.00 -1.76 9.33
C THR A 128 -33.51 -0.44 8.75
N ARG A 129 -34.36 0.56 8.66
CA ARG A 129 -34.03 1.85 8.06
C ARG A 129 -32.84 2.55 8.73
N THR A 130 -32.73 2.46 10.06
CA THR A 130 -31.60 2.99 10.87
C THR A 130 -30.46 1.99 11.00
N GLY A 131 -30.60 0.83 10.31
CA GLY A 131 -29.62 -0.24 10.36
C GLY A 131 -28.26 0.18 9.81
N MET A 132 -27.22 -0.30 10.47
CA MET A 132 -25.83 -0.09 10.08
C MET A 132 -25.12 -1.43 10.05
N LEU A 133 -24.42 -1.69 8.94
CA LEU A 133 -23.41 -2.75 8.87
C LEU A 133 -22.02 -2.14 9.11
N VAL A 134 -21.23 -2.83 9.90
CA VAL A 134 -19.92 -2.37 10.34
C VAL A 134 -18.85 -3.31 9.81
N MET A 135 -17.73 -2.78 9.35
CA MET A 135 -16.55 -3.58 9.05
C MET A 135 -16.18 -4.42 10.29
N LYS A 136 -15.96 -5.71 10.10
CA LYS A 136 -15.66 -6.65 11.20
C LYS A 136 -14.51 -6.20 12.09
N SER A 137 -13.41 -5.74 11.48
CA SER A 137 -12.24 -5.22 12.20
C SER A 137 -12.57 -4.01 13.10
N VAL A 138 -13.50 -3.15 12.67
CA VAL A 138 -13.96 -1.98 13.43
C VAL A 138 -14.80 -2.40 14.63
N ALA A 139 -15.76 -3.32 14.42
CA ALA A 139 -16.61 -3.81 15.49
C ALA A 139 -15.79 -4.50 16.60
N GLU A 140 -14.82 -5.33 16.21
CA GLU A 140 -13.91 -6.00 17.15
C GLU A 140 -13.02 -5.00 17.91
N ARG A 141 -12.44 -4.02 17.21
CA ARG A 141 -11.58 -2.99 17.81
C ARG A 141 -12.31 -2.11 18.83
N LEU A 142 -13.56 -1.74 18.54
CA LEU A 142 -14.34 -0.84 19.38
C LEU A 142 -15.22 -1.59 20.40
N GLY A 143 -15.24 -2.93 20.32
CA GLY A 143 -16.04 -3.77 21.22
C GLY A 143 -17.54 -3.67 21.01
N TRP A 144 -18.00 -3.25 19.81
CA TRP A 144 -19.41 -3.11 19.50
C TRP A 144 -20.11 -4.46 19.34
N LYS A 145 -21.35 -4.53 19.79
CA LYS A 145 -22.18 -5.75 19.70
C LYS A 145 -23.43 -5.49 18.87
N VAL A 146 -23.86 -6.48 18.11
CA VAL A 146 -25.12 -6.42 17.36
C VAL A 146 -26.26 -6.11 18.35
N GLY A 147 -27.04 -5.08 18.02
CA GLY A 147 -28.09 -4.51 18.87
C GLY A 147 -27.71 -3.22 19.57
N ASP A 148 -26.41 -2.84 19.57
CA ASP A 148 -25.98 -1.57 20.15
C ASP A 148 -26.50 -0.39 19.32
N ARG A 149 -26.75 0.74 19.99
CA ARG A 149 -27.03 2.02 19.35
C ARG A 149 -25.76 2.87 19.31
N ILE A 150 -25.30 3.11 18.09
CA ILE A 150 -24.00 3.77 17.83
C ILE A 150 -24.22 5.21 17.34
N PRO A 151 -23.85 6.22 18.13
CA PRO A 151 -23.85 7.62 17.67
C PRO A 151 -22.56 7.92 16.91
N ILE A 152 -22.68 8.42 15.68
CA ILE A 152 -21.58 8.94 14.85
C ILE A 152 -21.76 10.43 14.68
N GLN A 153 -20.74 11.19 15.05
CA GLN A 153 -20.70 12.65 14.88
C GLN A 153 -20.24 12.94 13.45
N ALA A 154 -21.15 13.37 12.58
CA ALA A 154 -20.78 13.71 11.20
C ALA A 154 -20.01 15.03 11.15
N LEU A 155 -18.92 15.03 10.38
CA LEU A 155 -18.08 16.23 10.17
C LEU A 155 -18.61 17.10 9.02
N ASN A 156 -19.22 16.47 8.02
CA ASN A 156 -19.66 17.12 6.77
C ASN A 156 -21.14 16.86 6.40
N ALA A 157 -21.94 16.28 7.28
CA ALA A 157 -23.35 15.96 7.01
C ALA A 157 -24.24 16.29 8.21
N ARG A 158 -24.76 17.49 8.29
CA ARG A 158 -25.73 17.90 9.31
C ARG A 158 -27.13 17.37 9.03
N LYS A 159 -27.87 17.08 10.09
CA LYS A 159 -29.29 16.69 10.03
C LYS A 159 -30.21 17.93 9.96
N LYS A 160 -31.44 17.73 9.50
CA LYS A 160 -32.49 18.76 9.44
C LYS A 160 -32.80 19.40 10.78
N ASP A 161 -32.62 18.66 11.88
CA ASP A 161 -32.80 19.14 13.26
C ASP A 161 -31.63 20.00 13.76
N GLY A 162 -30.64 20.27 12.91
CA GLY A 162 -29.43 21.06 13.23
C GLY A 162 -28.33 20.25 13.95
N THR A 163 -28.60 19.02 14.37
CA THR A 163 -27.60 18.17 15.00
C THR A 163 -26.66 17.57 13.94
N ALA A 164 -25.44 17.22 14.37
CA ALA A 164 -24.50 16.47 13.54
C ALA A 164 -24.40 15.00 13.94
N THR A 165 -25.14 14.57 14.97
CA THR A 165 -25.10 13.21 15.49
C THR A 165 -26.10 12.32 14.77
N TRP A 166 -25.59 11.31 14.07
CA TRP A 166 -26.36 10.26 13.45
C TRP A 166 -26.33 9.02 14.35
N THR A 167 -27.48 8.50 14.69
CA THR A 167 -27.61 7.32 15.57
C THR A 167 -28.05 6.13 14.74
N PHE A 168 -27.32 5.04 14.84
CA PHE A 168 -27.53 3.82 14.08
C PHE A 168 -27.81 2.63 14.98
N ASP A 169 -28.64 1.70 14.51
CA ASP A 169 -28.78 0.40 15.11
C ASP A 169 -27.77 -0.55 14.47
N PHE A 170 -26.81 -1.07 15.24
CA PHE A 170 -25.82 -2.00 14.72
C PHE A 170 -26.43 -3.37 14.46
N VAL A 171 -26.70 -3.70 13.19
CA VAL A 171 -27.44 -4.91 12.79
C VAL A 171 -26.57 -6.08 12.36
N GLY A 172 -25.29 -5.85 12.07
CA GLY A 172 -24.39 -6.92 11.68
C GLY A 172 -23.05 -6.41 11.12
N THR A 173 -22.17 -7.34 10.87
CA THR A 173 -20.85 -7.07 10.30
C THR A 173 -20.77 -7.47 8.83
N PHE A 174 -19.86 -6.83 8.11
CA PHE A 174 -19.36 -7.25 6.80
C PHE A 174 -17.83 -7.28 6.80
N ASP A 175 -17.25 -7.87 5.77
CA ASP A 175 -15.81 -7.93 5.57
C ASP A 175 -15.46 -7.72 4.09
N ILE A 176 -14.22 -7.32 3.79
CA ILE A 176 -13.66 -7.27 2.44
C ILE A 176 -12.40 -8.14 2.43
N PRO A 177 -12.57 -9.46 2.24
CA PRO A 177 -11.46 -10.41 2.35
C PRO A 177 -10.35 -10.10 1.35
N ASN A 178 -9.10 -10.32 1.77
CA ASN A 178 -7.90 -10.16 0.94
C ASN A 178 -7.74 -8.75 0.33
N SER A 179 -8.30 -7.74 0.97
CA SER A 179 -8.16 -6.34 0.55
C SER A 179 -7.44 -5.52 1.61
N PRO A 180 -6.53 -4.62 1.22
CA PRO A 180 -5.98 -3.61 2.13
C PRO A 180 -7.07 -2.72 2.77
N ALA A 181 -8.25 -2.66 2.15
CA ALA A 181 -9.40 -1.93 2.70
C ALA A 181 -10.08 -2.65 3.88
N SER A 182 -9.77 -3.92 4.17
CA SER A 182 -10.38 -4.70 5.27
C SER A 182 -10.18 -4.11 6.67
N GLU A 183 -9.19 -3.24 6.84
CA GLU A 183 -8.93 -2.54 8.09
C GLU A 183 -9.48 -1.11 8.12
N GLN A 184 -10.03 -0.60 7.01
CA GLN A 184 -10.58 0.74 6.96
C GLN A 184 -11.85 0.86 7.84
N PRO A 185 -12.09 2.01 8.48
CA PRO A 185 -13.24 2.22 9.35
C PRO A 185 -14.51 2.52 8.54
N ILE A 186 -14.94 1.56 7.72
CA ILE A 186 -16.10 1.67 6.84
C ILE A 186 -17.36 1.19 7.54
N LEU A 187 -18.41 1.99 7.44
CA LEU A 187 -19.75 1.71 7.90
C LEU A 187 -20.71 1.83 6.70
N LEU A 188 -21.61 0.87 6.54
CA LEU A 188 -22.67 0.94 5.53
C LEU A 188 -23.99 1.30 6.20
N MET A 189 -24.72 2.24 5.62
CA MET A 189 -26.04 2.66 6.07
C MET A 189 -27.01 2.73 4.90
N ASN A 190 -28.31 2.70 5.20
CA ASN A 190 -29.35 2.85 4.20
C ASN A 190 -29.39 4.30 3.68
N TYR A 191 -29.35 4.47 2.36
CA TYR A 191 -29.40 5.79 1.72
C TYR A 191 -30.65 6.58 2.08
N ASP A 192 -31.82 5.94 2.15
CA ASP A 192 -33.08 6.63 2.46
C ASP A 192 -33.08 7.27 3.85
N TYR A 193 -32.44 6.60 4.83
CA TYR A 193 -32.26 7.20 6.15
C TYR A 193 -31.38 8.44 6.09
N PHE A 194 -30.29 8.36 5.34
CA PHE A 194 -29.40 9.50 5.14
C PHE A 194 -30.09 10.65 4.43
N ASP A 195 -30.70 10.39 3.27
CA ASP A 195 -31.28 11.42 2.41
C ASP A 195 -32.44 12.16 3.07
N THR A 196 -33.30 11.44 3.77
CA THR A 196 -34.42 12.04 4.53
C THR A 196 -33.98 12.85 5.72
N GLY A 197 -32.86 12.48 6.34
CA GLY A 197 -32.35 13.11 7.57
C GLY A 197 -31.44 14.31 7.34
N ARG A 198 -30.69 14.38 6.23
CA ARG A 198 -29.70 15.45 5.99
C ARG A 198 -30.34 16.79 5.67
N ALA A 199 -29.69 17.88 6.10
CA ALA A 199 -30.17 19.26 5.96
C ALA A 199 -29.95 19.81 4.54
N THR A 200 -28.88 19.40 3.86
CA THR A 200 -28.47 19.91 2.53
C THR A 200 -28.30 18.75 1.55
N ASP A 201 -28.23 19.08 0.28
CA ASP A 201 -27.95 18.14 -0.82
C ASP A 201 -28.91 16.94 -0.89
N THR A 202 -30.17 17.12 -0.46
CA THR A 202 -31.20 16.09 -0.52
C THR A 202 -31.46 15.65 -1.97
N GLY A 203 -31.70 14.36 -2.19
CA GLY A 203 -31.89 13.82 -3.53
C GLY A 203 -30.61 13.73 -4.35
N THR A 204 -29.43 13.69 -3.72
CA THR A 204 -28.16 13.59 -4.42
C THR A 204 -27.29 12.43 -3.91
N VAL A 205 -26.39 11.96 -4.75
CA VAL A 205 -25.43 10.89 -4.47
C VAL A 205 -24.01 11.37 -4.78
N GLN A 206 -23.00 10.74 -4.20
CA GLN A 206 -21.61 11.08 -4.46
C GLN A 206 -21.15 10.51 -5.81
N LEU A 207 -21.60 9.29 -6.13
CA LEU A 207 -21.26 8.60 -7.36
C LEU A 207 -22.31 7.56 -7.73
N TYR A 208 -22.35 7.23 -9.00
CA TYR A 208 -22.99 6.05 -9.53
C TYR A 208 -21.96 4.99 -9.86
N GLN A 209 -22.36 3.75 -9.85
CA GLN A 209 -21.55 2.60 -10.20
C GLN A 209 -22.38 1.74 -11.15
N GLU A 210 -21.89 1.60 -12.37
CA GLU A 210 -22.57 0.93 -13.46
C GLU A 210 -21.85 -0.35 -13.83
N THR A 211 -22.55 -1.46 -13.84
CA THR A 211 -22.04 -2.70 -14.43
C THR A 211 -22.41 -2.76 -15.91
N ILE A 212 -21.40 -2.99 -16.76
CA ILE A 212 -21.54 -3.10 -18.21
C ILE A 212 -21.35 -4.53 -18.68
N ALA A 213 -22.04 -4.88 -19.80
CA ALA A 213 -21.99 -6.23 -20.34
C ALA A 213 -20.61 -6.59 -20.91
N ASP A 214 -19.91 -5.62 -21.52
CA ASP A 214 -18.64 -5.81 -22.21
C ASP A 214 -17.63 -4.73 -21.80
N ALA A 215 -16.58 -5.13 -21.10
CA ALA A 215 -15.52 -4.24 -20.66
C ALA A 215 -14.77 -3.53 -21.81
N SER A 216 -14.75 -4.10 -23.02
CA SER A 216 -14.14 -3.47 -24.18
C SER A 216 -14.87 -2.21 -24.64
N GLN A 217 -16.14 -2.07 -24.29
CA GLN A 217 -16.98 -0.91 -24.59
C GLN A 217 -16.99 0.15 -23.51
N ALA A 218 -16.21 -0.03 -22.44
CA ALA A 218 -16.21 0.85 -21.29
C ALA A 218 -16.05 2.34 -21.65
N ALA A 219 -15.09 2.67 -22.52
CA ALA A 219 -14.86 4.04 -22.96
C ALA A 219 -16.04 4.61 -23.77
N THR A 220 -16.65 3.79 -24.64
CA THR A 220 -17.80 4.21 -25.47
C THR A 220 -19.03 4.47 -24.61
N ILE A 221 -19.31 3.56 -23.67
CA ILE A 221 -20.45 3.69 -22.75
C ILE A 221 -20.22 4.87 -21.80
N GLY A 222 -19.01 5.03 -21.24
CA GLY A 222 -18.66 6.15 -20.38
C GLY A 222 -18.85 7.51 -21.09
N ASN A 223 -18.35 7.64 -22.32
CA ASN A 223 -18.58 8.84 -23.12
C ASN A 223 -20.06 9.07 -23.44
N SER A 224 -20.85 8.02 -23.60
CA SER A 224 -22.29 8.15 -23.83
C SER A 224 -23.00 8.69 -22.58
N ILE A 225 -22.62 8.23 -21.39
CA ILE A 225 -23.12 8.76 -20.11
C ILE A 225 -22.71 10.23 -19.97
N ASP A 226 -21.44 10.57 -20.16
CA ASP A 226 -20.94 11.94 -19.99
C ASP A 226 -21.59 12.91 -20.98
N ASN A 227 -21.88 12.46 -22.19
CA ASN A 227 -22.59 13.29 -23.20
C ASN A 227 -24.05 13.61 -22.80
N LEU A 228 -24.74 12.75 -22.04
CA LEU A 228 -26.08 13.05 -21.53
C LEU A 228 -26.06 14.29 -20.63
N PHE A 229 -24.99 14.47 -19.87
CA PHE A 229 -24.85 15.52 -18.86
C PHE A 229 -23.86 16.63 -19.27
N ALA A 230 -23.37 16.63 -20.51
CA ALA A 230 -22.39 17.62 -20.99
C ALA A 230 -22.85 19.09 -20.87
N ASN A 231 -24.14 19.34 -21.04
CA ASN A 231 -24.76 20.65 -20.91
C ASN A 231 -25.49 20.85 -19.57
N SER A 232 -25.37 19.89 -18.64
CA SER A 232 -25.93 20.01 -17.31
C SER A 232 -25.02 20.85 -16.40
N PRO A 233 -25.57 21.56 -15.39
CA PRO A 233 -24.75 22.15 -14.32
C PRO A 233 -23.98 21.07 -13.53
N ASN A 234 -24.46 19.82 -13.54
CA ASN A 234 -23.86 18.68 -12.85
C ASN A 234 -23.14 17.78 -13.87
N ARG A 235 -22.06 18.28 -14.47
CA ARG A 235 -21.25 17.47 -15.40
C ARG A 235 -20.74 16.21 -14.75
N THR A 236 -20.73 15.14 -15.52
CA THR A 236 -20.20 13.83 -15.09
C THR A 236 -18.86 13.55 -15.76
N HIS A 237 -18.09 12.70 -15.11
CA HIS A 237 -16.93 12.02 -15.64
C HIS A 237 -17.05 10.55 -15.30
N THR A 238 -17.08 9.74 -16.35
CA THR A 238 -17.33 8.28 -16.26
C THR A 238 -16.11 7.52 -16.74
N GLU A 239 -15.54 6.74 -15.85
CA GLU A 239 -14.37 5.92 -16.13
C GLU A 239 -14.51 4.54 -15.45
N THR A 240 -13.68 3.55 -15.82
CA THR A 240 -13.72 2.25 -15.13
C THR A 240 -13.33 2.41 -13.66
N GLU A 241 -13.85 1.53 -12.80
CA GLU A 241 -13.50 1.51 -11.36
C GLU A 241 -11.99 1.48 -11.16
N ARG A 242 -11.26 0.73 -12.03
CA ARG A 242 -9.80 0.68 -12.01
C ARG A 242 -9.17 2.02 -12.42
N ALA A 243 -9.66 2.66 -13.48
CA ALA A 243 -9.16 3.96 -13.92
C ALA A 243 -9.42 5.03 -12.86
N SER A 244 -10.62 5.02 -12.24
CA SER A 244 -10.98 5.95 -11.16
C SER A 244 -10.05 5.81 -9.96
N ALA A 245 -9.75 4.58 -9.53
CA ALA A 245 -8.78 4.35 -8.47
C ALA A 245 -7.37 4.87 -8.85
N GLN A 246 -6.96 4.67 -10.11
CA GLN A 246 -5.67 5.17 -10.62
C GLN A 246 -5.66 6.71 -10.68
N SER A 247 -6.72 7.34 -11.17
CA SER A 247 -6.86 8.81 -11.25
C SER A 247 -6.82 9.46 -9.86
N GLN A 248 -7.45 8.84 -8.87
CA GLN A 248 -7.41 9.31 -7.48
C GLN A 248 -6.01 9.24 -6.89
N LEU A 249 -5.25 8.16 -7.16
CA LEU A 249 -3.86 8.06 -6.72
C LEU A 249 -2.96 9.06 -7.44
N ALA A 250 -3.15 9.28 -8.74
CA ALA A 250 -2.38 10.25 -9.51
C ALA A 250 -2.53 11.69 -8.98
N GLN A 251 -3.66 12.02 -8.33
CA GLN A 251 -3.86 13.31 -7.66
C GLN A 251 -2.93 13.51 -6.44
N LEU A 252 -2.42 12.42 -5.83
CA LEU A 252 -1.42 12.49 -4.75
C LEU A 252 0.00 12.79 -5.27
N GLY A 253 0.16 12.93 -6.59
CA GLY A 253 1.43 13.11 -7.27
C GLY A 253 1.95 11.80 -7.89
N ASP A 254 3.08 11.90 -8.58
CA ASP A 254 3.76 10.74 -9.17
C ASP A 254 4.52 9.97 -8.06
N LEU A 255 3.78 9.19 -7.28
CA LEU A 255 4.34 8.41 -6.17
C LEU A 255 5.39 7.40 -6.67
N ASP A 256 5.19 6.81 -7.86
CA ASP A 256 6.13 5.87 -8.46
C ASP A 256 7.49 6.54 -8.68
N PHE A 257 7.48 7.73 -9.28
CA PHE A 257 8.71 8.49 -9.50
C PHE A 257 9.43 8.85 -8.19
N PHE A 258 8.70 9.31 -7.18
CA PHE A 258 9.31 9.64 -5.89
C PHE A 258 9.89 8.40 -5.20
N VAL A 259 9.18 7.29 -5.19
CA VAL A 259 9.66 6.03 -4.60
C VAL A 259 10.91 5.55 -5.34
N GLU A 260 10.89 5.51 -6.68
CA GLU A 260 12.02 5.09 -7.49
C GLU A 260 13.24 6.01 -7.30
N ALA A 261 13.05 7.33 -7.28
CA ALA A 261 14.12 8.30 -7.08
C ALA A 261 14.78 8.15 -5.69
N ILE A 262 13.97 7.98 -4.63
CA ILE A 262 14.49 7.79 -3.26
C ILE A 262 15.24 6.47 -3.16
N VAL A 263 14.70 5.39 -3.72
CA VAL A 263 15.34 4.07 -3.75
C VAL A 263 16.66 4.15 -4.52
N ALA A 264 16.67 4.75 -5.71
CA ALA A 264 17.87 4.90 -6.52
C ALA A 264 18.96 5.70 -5.79
N ALA A 265 18.61 6.83 -5.16
CA ALA A 265 19.52 7.65 -4.39
C ALA A 265 20.11 6.89 -3.17
N ALA A 266 19.25 6.14 -2.46
CA ALA A 266 19.69 5.31 -1.34
C ALA A 266 20.67 4.21 -1.80
N PHE A 267 20.37 3.51 -2.89
CA PHE A 267 21.27 2.48 -3.45
C PHE A 267 22.57 3.06 -3.96
N ALA A 268 22.56 4.22 -4.64
CA ALA A 268 23.78 4.90 -5.07
C ALA A 268 24.67 5.26 -3.87
N THR A 269 24.08 5.80 -2.81
CA THR A 269 24.79 6.14 -1.57
C THR A 269 25.37 4.89 -0.90
N LEU A 270 24.57 3.81 -0.80
CA LEU A 270 25.04 2.54 -0.25
C LEU A 270 26.17 1.92 -1.07
N LEU A 271 26.11 2.01 -2.39
CA LEU A 271 27.15 1.48 -3.28
C LEU A 271 28.49 2.19 -3.03
N LEU A 272 28.46 3.52 -2.93
CA LEU A 272 29.64 4.31 -2.61
C LEU A 272 30.18 4.00 -1.20
N LEU A 273 29.29 3.97 -0.20
CA LEU A 273 29.65 3.68 1.18
C LEU A 273 30.25 2.29 1.34
N THR A 274 29.56 1.27 0.81
CA THR A 274 29.98 -0.13 0.92
C THR A 274 31.27 -0.35 0.11
N GLY A 275 31.35 0.22 -1.11
CA GLY A 275 32.54 0.14 -1.96
C GLY A 275 33.77 0.75 -1.30
N THR A 276 33.67 1.95 -0.73
CA THR A 276 34.77 2.60 -0.01
C THR A 276 35.19 1.82 1.24
N THR A 277 34.21 1.31 1.98
CA THR A 277 34.46 0.49 3.19
C THR A 277 35.17 -0.83 2.86
N LEU A 278 34.71 -1.55 1.81
CA LEU A 278 35.37 -2.78 1.35
C LEU A 278 36.79 -2.52 0.80
N MET A 279 36.97 -1.42 0.08
CA MET A 279 38.29 -1.02 -0.42
C MET A 279 39.26 -0.69 0.73
N GLN A 280 38.76 -0.02 1.76
CA GLN A 280 39.56 0.25 2.95
C GLN A 280 39.88 -1.06 3.71
N ALA A 281 38.91 -1.96 3.87
CA ALA A 281 39.13 -3.26 4.47
C ALA A 281 40.19 -4.08 3.71
N TYR A 282 40.14 -4.05 2.36
CA TYR A 282 41.14 -4.66 1.51
C TYR A 282 42.53 -4.08 1.77
N ARG A 283 42.69 -2.75 1.76
CA ARG A 283 43.97 -2.08 1.98
C ARG A 283 44.62 -2.45 3.32
N GLU A 284 43.83 -2.56 4.38
CA GLU A 284 44.32 -2.94 5.71
C GLU A 284 44.80 -4.38 5.79
N ARG A 285 44.32 -5.27 4.87
CA ARG A 285 44.66 -6.70 4.86
C ARG A 285 45.58 -7.12 3.74
N ILE A 286 46.17 -6.17 3.00
CA ILE A 286 47.10 -6.46 1.91
C ILE A 286 48.21 -7.41 2.34
N ARG A 287 48.85 -7.16 3.51
CA ARG A 287 49.91 -8.03 4.04
C ARG A 287 49.45 -9.44 4.37
N GLU A 288 48.22 -9.60 4.90
CA GLU A 288 47.66 -10.92 5.20
C GLU A 288 47.42 -11.70 3.91
N PHE A 289 46.89 -11.03 2.88
CA PHE A 289 46.66 -11.66 1.57
C PHE A 289 47.99 -12.04 0.90
N ALA A 290 49.05 -11.25 1.05
CA ALA A 290 50.36 -11.61 0.57
C ALA A 290 50.88 -12.87 1.29
N VAL A 291 50.77 -12.97 2.61
CA VAL A 291 51.14 -14.17 3.37
C VAL A 291 50.32 -15.37 2.95
N MET A 292 48.99 -15.22 2.72
CA MET A 292 48.15 -16.32 2.20
C MET A 292 48.67 -16.81 0.83
N LYS A 293 49.08 -15.92 -0.08
CA LYS A 293 49.67 -16.28 -1.38
C LYS A 293 50.97 -17.06 -1.21
N THR A 294 51.83 -16.68 -0.26
CA THR A 294 53.07 -17.43 -0.01
C THR A 294 52.88 -18.84 0.55
N ILE A 295 51.77 -19.06 1.24
CA ILE A 295 51.36 -20.39 1.78
C ILE A 295 50.64 -21.23 0.70
N GLY A 296 50.38 -20.69 -0.52
CA GLY A 296 49.82 -21.44 -1.64
C GLY A 296 48.33 -21.15 -1.96
N PHE A 297 47.72 -20.11 -1.38
CA PHE A 297 46.39 -19.67 -1.79
C PHE A 297 46.44 -19.03 -3.19
N THR A 298 45.55 -19.47 -4.08
CA THR A 298 45.46 -18.90 -5.42
C THR A 298 44.79 -17.53 -5.39
N ASP A 299 45.07 -16.69 -6.38
CA ASP A 299 44.48 -15.36 -6.55
C ASP A 299 42.95 -15.41 -6.54
N ARG A 300 42.41 -16.40 -7.25
CA ARG A 300 40.95 -16.66 -7.29
C ARG A 300 40.36 -16.98 -5.92
N THR A 301 41.08 -17.70 -5.07
CA THR A 301 40.61 -18.03 -3.71
C THR A 301 40.52 -16.78 -2.85
N ILE A 302 41.48 -15.85 -2.98
CA ILE A 302 41.47 -14.60 -2.22
C ILE A 302 40.33 -13.68 -2.71
N SER A 303 40.14 -13.57 -4.03
CA SER A 303 39.02 -12.81 -4.60
C SER A 303 37.63 -13.36 -4.15
N VAL A 304 37.46 -14.68 -4.16
CA VAL A 304 36.25 -15.34 -3.65
C VAL A 304 36.05 -15.08 -2.16
N LEU A 305 37.11 -15.03 -1.38
CA LEU A 305 37.04 -14.73 0.06
C LEU A 305 36.57 -13.29 0.30
N VAL A 306 37.07 -12.32 -0.45
CA VAL A 306 36.62 -10.91 -0.39
C VAL A 306 35.17 -10.75 -0.83
N LEU A 307 34.79 -11.42 -1.93
CA LEU A 307 33.41 -11.42 -2.41
C LEU A 307 32.45 -12.04 -1.41
N SER A 308 32.81 -13.19 -0.81
CA SER A 308 31.96 -13.87 0.17
C SER A 308 31.79 -13.08 1.47
N GLU A 309 32.83 -12.32 1.88
CA GLU A 309 32.75 -11.41 3.03
C GLU A 309 31.77 -10.26 2.74
N ALA A 310 31.83 -9.66 1.55
CA ALA A 310 30.91 -8.63 1.12
C ALA A 310 29.45 -9.13 1.02
N ILE A 311 29.26 -10.31 0.42
CA ILE A 311 27.91 -10.92 0.30
C ILE A 311 27.35 -11.20 1.68
N LEU A 312 28.11 -11.80 2.59
CA LEU A 312 27.64 -12.14 3.92
C LEU A 312 27.22 -10.88 4.71
N LEU A 313 28.03 -9.84 4.66
CA LEU A 313 27.76 -8.56 5.32
C LEU A 313 26.52 -7.88 4.74
N THR A 314 26.45 -7.75 3.41
CA THR A 314 25.39 -7.01 2.74
C THR A 314 24.07 -7.78 2.80
N LEU A 315 24.09 -9.08 2.47
CA LEU A 315 22.89 -9.91 2.47
C LEU A 315 22.34 -10.11 3.90
N GLY A 316 23.20 -10.36 4.87
CA GLY A 316 22.79 -10.49 6.28
C GLY A 316 22.13 -9.20 6.80
N SER A 317 22.74 -8.05 6.52
CA SER A 317 22.17 -6.74 6.92
C SER A 317 20.87 -6.42 6.18
N ALA A 318 20.81 -6.68 4.88
CA ALA A 318 19.62 -6.47 4.06
C ALA A 318 18.43 -7.31 4.53
N LEU A 319 18.66 -8.59 4.84
CA LEU A 319 17.64 -9.48 5.38
C LEU A 319 17.08 -8.96 6.72
N VAL A 320 17.95 -8.49 7.61
CA VAL A 320 17.51 -7.88 8.88
C VAL A 320 16.65 -6.65 8.61
N GLY A 321 17.07 -5.74 7.72
CA GLY A 321 16.30 -4.55 7.37
C GLY A 321 14.92 -4.87 6.79
N LEU A 322 14.86 -5.82 5.84
CA LEU A 322 13.60 -6.27 5.23
C LEU A 322 12.67 -6.99 6.22
N LEU A 323 13.22 -7.79 7.13
CA LEU A 323 12.42 -8.44 8.17
C LEU A 323 11.84 -7.43 9.17
N ILE A 324 12.62 -6.39 9.53
CA ILE A 324 12.11 -5.29 10.35
C ILE A 324 11.00 -4.55 9.61
N ALA A 325 11.16 -4.24 8.32
CA ALA A 325 10.12 -3.62 7.50
C ALA A 325 8.84 -4.46 7.48
N ARG A 326 8.98 -5.79 7.29
CA ARG A 326 7.86 -6.74 7.29
C ARG A 326 7.11 -6.78 8.63
N ALA A 327 7.81 -6.60 9.73
CA ALA A 327 7.21 -6.57 11.07
C ALA A 327 6.55 -5.22 11.39
N LEU A 328 7.13 -4.11 10.92
CA LEU A 328 6.66 -2.75 11.22
C LEU A 328 5.47 -2.34 10.36
N LEU A 329 5.44 -2.71 9.06
CA LEU A 329 4.39 -2.29 8.13
C LEU A 329 2.98 -2.62 8.61
N PRO A 330 2.65 -3.85 9.06
CA PRO A 330 1.32 -4.15 9.58
C PRO A 330 0.97 -3.33 10.83
N ALA A 331 1.95 -3.09 11.71
CA ALA A 331 1.74 -2.28 12.91
C ALA A 331 1.45 -0.80 12.58
N ILE A 332 2.13 -0.26 11.58
CA ILE A 332 1.89 1.09 11.06
C ILE A 332 0.54 1.12 10.31
N GLY A 333 0.26 0.14 9.47
CA GLY A 333 -0.99 0.00 8.74
C GLY A 333 -2.20 -0.02 9.67
N SER A 334 -2.17 -0.83 10.73
CA SER A 334 -3.24 -0.89 11.72
C SER A 334 -3.40 0.41 12.53
N ALA A 335 -2.34 1.16 12.73
CA ALA A 335 -2.42 2.49 13.34
C ALA A 335 -3.04 3.53 12.39
N LEU A 336 -2.67 3.48 11.09
CA LEU A 336 -3.16 4.40 10.06
C LEU A 336 -4.58 4.07 9.59
N SER A 337 -5.01 2.82 9.69
CA SER A 337 -6.37 2.41 9.32
C SER A 337 -7.45 3.14 10.13
N ARG A 338 -7.13 3.58 11.35
CA ARG A 338 -8.01 4.44 12.18
C ARG A 338 -8.34 5.77 11.52
N TYR A 339 -7.51 6.22 10.58
CA TYR A 339 -7.69 7.45 9.80
C TYR A 339 -8.20 7.19 8.39
N GLY A 340 -8.69 5.98 8.12
CA GLY A 340 -9.26 5.61 6.81
C GLY A 340 -8.22 5.19 5.76
N LEU A 341 -6.94 5.05 6.14
CA LEU A 341 -5.91 4.56 5.24
C LEU A 341 -5.94 3.02 5.14
N PRO A 342 -5.51 2.46 4.00
CA PRO A 342 -5.50 1.00 3.83
C PRO A 342 -4.48 0.32 4.74
N GLY A 343 -4.70 -0.93 5.07
CA GLY A 343 -3.73 -1.77 5.75
C GLY A 343 -2.45 -1.92 4.90
N LEU A 344 -1.29 -1.82 5.55
CA LEU A 344 0.00 -1.90 4.87
C LEU A 344 0.63 -3.28 5.11
N GLU A 345 1.02 -3.94 4.01
CA GLU A 345 1.72 -5.22 4.08
C GLU A 345 2.93 -5.24 3.15
N LEU A 346 3.93 -6.06 3.50
CA LEU A 346 5.08 -6.30 2.63
C LEU A 346 4.91 -7.65 1.92
N PRO A 347 4.55 -7.65 0.61
CA PRO A 347 4.42 -8.87 -0.16
C PRO A 347 5.74 -9.64 -0.26
N GLY A 348 5.65 -10.98 -0.32
CA GLY A 348 6.84 -11.84 -0.43
C GLY A 348 7.72 -11.56 -1.66
N ILE A 349 7.11 -11.07 -2.75
CA ILE A 349 7.85 -10.70 -3.96
C ILE A 349 8.83 -9.55 -3.70
N VAL A 350 8.47 -8.57 -2.86
CA VAL A 350 9.35 -7.44 -2.49
C VAL A 350 10.56 -7.92 -1.70
N LEU A 351 10.38 -8.95 -0.85
CA LEU A 351 11.50 -9.59 -0.16
C LEU A 351 12.48 -10.22 -1.17
N GLY A 352 11.95 -10.93 -2.19
CA GLY A 352 12.76 -11.52 -3.26
C GLY A 352 13.54 -10.49 -4.06
N VAL A 353 12.87 -9.39 -4.47
CA VAL A 353 13.50 -8.27 -5.17
C VAL A 353 14.57 -7.61 -4.30
N GLY A 354 14.28 -7.36 -3.01
CA GLY A 354 15.24 -6.79 -2.07
C GLY A 354 16.48 -7.67 -1.87
N VAL A 355 16.32 -8.98 -1.81
CA VAL A 355 17.45 -9.94 -1.79
C VAL A 355 18.28 -9.84 -3.09
N GLY A 356 17.61 -9.76 -4.25
CA GLY A 356 18.27 -9.56 -5.53
C GLY A 356 19.12 -8.27 -5.56
N PHE A 357 18.57 -7.16 -5.08
CA PHE A 357 19.31 -5.89 -4.92
C PHE A 357 20.46 -6.01 -3.95
N ALA A 358 20.31 -6.73 -2.83
CA ALA A 358 21.40 -6.95 -1.87
C ALA A 358 22.58 -7.71 -2.49
N VAL A 359 22.28 -8.75 -3.27
CA VAL A 359 23.29 -9.51 -4.01
C VAL A 359 23.99 -8.63 -5.06
N LEU A 360 23.21 -7.86 -5.83
CA LEU A 360 23.75 -6.95 -6.83
C LEU A 360 24.68 -5.90 -6.17
N LEU A 361 24.22 -5.28 -5.08
CA LEU A 361 24.99 -4.30 -4.31
C LEU A 361 26.31 -4.92 -3.79
N ALA A 362 26.25 -6.13 -3.23
CA ALA A 362 27.42 -6.84 -2.75
C ALA A 362 28.44 -7.09 -3.87
N LEU A 363 27.97 -7.59 -5.02
CA LEU A 363 28.83 -7.87 -6.17
C LEU A 363 29.47 -6.59 -6.73
N VAL A 364 28.68 -5.56 -7.01
CA VAL A 364 29.16 -4.32 -7.61
C VAL A 364 30.13 -3.59 -6.67
N SER A 365 29.84 -3.52 -5.38
CA SER A 365 30.70 -2.86 -4.39
C SER A 365 31.99 -3.62 -4.10
N ALA A 366 31.99 -4.95 -4.22
CA ALA A 366 33.14 -5.79 -3.92
C ALA A 366 34.06 -5.99 -5.13
N VAL A 367 33.61 -5.85 -6.37
CA VAL A 367 34.42 -6.06 -7.59
C VAL A 367 35.71 -5.25 -7.59
N PRO A 368 35.74 -3.95 -7.26
CA PRO A 368 36.99 -3.20 -7.25
C PRO A 368 38.04 -3.73 -6.25
N ALA A 369 37.57 -4.22 -5.09
CA ALA A 369 38.44 -4.80 -4.07
C ALA A 369 38.93 -6.20 -4.48
N ALA A 370 38.05 -7.01 -5.05
CA ALA A 370 38.38 -8.36 -5.53
C ALA A 370 39.36 -8.37 -6.68
N LEU A 371 39.16 -7.48 -7.67
CA LEU A 371 40.13 -7.34 -8.79
C LEU A 371 41.52 -6.87 -8.34
N ARG A 372 41.60 -5.99 -7.34
CA ARG A 372 42.87 -5.58 -6.76
C ARG A 372 43.52 -6.70 -5.96
N ALA A 373 42.74 -7.51 -5.28
CA ALA A 373 43.21 -8.70 -4.54
C ALA A 373 43.83 -9.76 -5.48
N GLU A 374 43.23 -9.94 -6.66
CA GLU A 374 43.72 -10.85 -7.69
C GLU A 374 45.08 -10.40 -8.25
N ARG A 375 45.21 -9.10 -8.54
CA ARG A 375 46.41 -8.48 -9.13
C ARG A 375 47.49 -8.17 -8.11
N LEU A 376 47.37 -8.54 -6.84
CA LEU A 376 48.31 -8.25 -5.78
C LEU A 376 49.66 -8.96 -6.01
N SER A 377 50.76 -8.17 -6.21
CA SER A 377 52.11 -8.67 -6.22
C SER A 377 52.60 -8.95 -4.78
N ILE A 378 53.14 -10.17 -4.54
CA ILE A 378 53.68 -10.54 -3.24
C ILE A 378 54.81 -9.64 -2.82
N VAL A 379 55.70 -9.28 -3.78
CA VAL A 379 56.89 -8.46 -3.53
C VAL A 379 56.48 -7.07 -3.07
N ASP A 380 55.59 -6.41 -3.81
CA ASP A 380 55.11 -5.07 -3.50
C ASP A 380 54.38 -5.01 -2.17
N ALA A 381 53.53 -6.03 -1.89
CA ALA A 381 52.75 -6.11 -0.67
C ALA A 381 53.60 -6.30 0.61
N LEU A 382 54.73 -6.99 0.51
CA LEU A 382 55.65 -7.19 1.64
C LEU A 382 56.67 -6.03 1.77
N ALA A 383 56.95 -5.30 0.68
CA ALA A 383 57.81 -4.12 0.68
C ALA A 383 57.14 -2.83 1.19
N MET A 384 55.82 -2.77 1.24
CA MET A 384 55.08 -1.64 1.81
C MET A 384 55.27 -1.56 3.33
N ARG A 385 56.03 -0.55 3.79
CA ARG A 385 56.23 -0.18 5.20
C ARG A 385 55.00 0.54 5.77
#